data_574ae9fb16723753b0cddf95ebe5a7c2
#
_entry.id   574ae9fb16723753b0cddf95ebe5a7c2
#
_cell.length_a   1.000
_cell.length_b   1.000
_cell.length_c   1.000
_cell.angle_alpha   90.00
_cell.angle_beta   90.00
_cell.angle_gamma   90.00
#
_symmetry.space_group_name_H-M   'P 1'
#
loop_
_entity.id
_entity.type
_entity.pdbx_description
1 polymer ?
#
loop_
_entity_poly.entity_id
_entity_poly.type
_entity_poly.pdbx_seq_one_letter_code
_entity_poly.pdbx_strand_id
1 'polypeptide(L)' 'SSSSVSAVRQALKLLKVKGRMALVMYPHESGQEEAKCMEEFLKTQTSIQVQKIQNLLVDHCPYLLLIEKRR' A
#
# COMPACT_ATOMS: atom_id res chain seq x y z
N SER A 1 -5.88 11.80 -1.20
CA SER A 1 -5.12 12.60 -2.11
C SER A 1 -4.27 11.75 -3.03
N SER A 2 -4.03 12.26 -4.22
CA SER A 2 -3.28 11.52 -5.24
C SER A 2 -1.77 11.52 -5.00
N SER A 3 -1.27 12.34 -4.08
CA SER A 3 0.17 12.48 -3.89
C SER A 3 0.82 11.21 -3.33
N SER A 4 0.16 10.53 -2.40
CA SER A 4 0.68 9.28 -1.83
C SER A 4 0.72 8.18 -2.88
N VAL A 5 -0.33 8.10 -3.71
CA VAL A 5 -0.39 7.12 -4.79
C VAL A 5 0.72 7.39 -5.80
N SER A 6 0.96 8.66 -6.14
CA SER A 6 2.04 9.03 -7.06
C SER A 6 3.40 8.63 -6.51
N ALA A 7 3.63 8.85 -5.21
CA ALA A 7 4.90 8.47 -4.58
C ALA A 7 5.12 6.96 -4.64
N VAL A 8 4.08 6.19 -4.35
CA VAL A 8 4.18 4.72 -4.40
C VAL A 8 4.41 4.26 -5.84
N ARG A 9 3.74 4.87 -6.80
CA ARG A 9 3.92 4.54 -8.21
C ARG A 9 5.39 4.74 -8.63
N GLN A 10 5.99 5.85 -8.23
CA GLN A 10 7.39 6.12 -8.51
C GLN A 10 8.29 5.09 -7.83
N ALA A 11 8.03 4.80 -6.57
CA ALA A 11 8.82 3.82 -5.82
C ALA A 11 8.75 2.44 -6.48
N LEU A 12 7.59 2.03 -6.97
CA LEU A 12 7.43 0.75 -7.64
C LEU A 12 8.23 0.68 -8.93
N LYS A 13 8.33 1.80 -9.66
CA LYS A 13 9.14 1.84 -10.88
C LYS A 13 10.62 1.64 -10.59
N LEU A 14 11.08 2.13 -9.44
CA LEU A 14 12.48 2.03 -9.05
C LEU A 14 12.79 0.72 -8.33
N LEU A 15 11.77 0.00 -7.88
CA LEU A 15 11.95 -1.24 -7.15
C LEU A 15 12.38 -2.36 -8.09
N LYS A 16 13.42 -3.10 -7.70
CA LYS A 16 13.90 -4.22 -8.49
C LYS A 16 12.96 -5.42 -8.33
N VAL A 17 12.98 -6.31 -9.32
CA VAL A 17 12.28 -7.59 -9.20
C VAL A 17 12.76 -8.32 -7.95
N LYS A 18 11.85 -8.89 -7.18
CA LYS A 18 12.05 -9.49 -5.87
C LYS A 18 12.30 -8.46 -4.76
N GLY A 19 12.34 -7.17 -5.11
CA GLY A 19 12.43 -6.12 -4.12
C GLY A 19 11.13 -6.00 -3.33
N ARG A 20 11.23 -5.50 -2.11
CA ARG A 20 10.09 -5.37 -1.20
C ARG A 20 10.00 -3.96 -0.66
N MET A 21 8.79 -3.52 -0.38
CA MET A 21 8.57 -2.26 0.32
C MET A 21 7.40 -2.42 1.28
N ALA A 22 7.39 -1.60 2.30
CA ALA A 22 6.33 -1.61 3.30
C ALA A 22 5.67 -0.24 3.35
N LEU A 23 4.35 -0.22 3.44
CA LEU A 23 3.56 0.99 3.61
C LEU A 23 2.76 0.87 4.89
N VAL A 24 2.83 1.91 5.73
CA VAL A 24 1.97 2.01 6.91
C VAL A 24 0.77 2.86 6.54
N MET A 25 -0.42 2.31 6.70
CA MET A 25 -1.67 2.99 6.37
C MET A 25 -2.38 3.37 7.67
N TYR A 26 -2.89 4.60 7.71
CA TYR A 26 -3.59 5.13 8.86
C TYR A 26 -5.05 5.41 8.47
N PRO A 27 -5.97 4.46 8.72
CA PRO A 27 -7.37 4.59 8.29
C PRO A 27 -8.17 5.48 9.24
N HIS A 28 -7.73 6.71 9.42
CA HIS A 28 -8.45 7.71 10.21
C HIS A 28 -9.35 8.54 9.30
N GLU A 29 -10.12 9.42 9.92
CA GLU A 29 -11.12 10.22 9.23
C GLU A 29 -10.66 10.82 7.91
N SER A 30 -9.51 11.46 7.90
CA SER A 30 -8.98 12.08 6.68
C SER A 30 -8.16 11.11 5.84
N GLY A 31 -7.77 9.97 6.41
CA GLY A 31 -6.93 8.99 5.74
C GLY A 31 -7.68 7.86 5.08
N GLN A 32 -9.01 7.76 5.31
CA GLN A 32 -9.78 6.64 4.76
C GLN A 32 -9.85 6.66 3.24
N GLU A 33 -10.08 7.83 2.65
CA GLU A 33 -10.12 7.95 1.21
C GLU A 33 -8.76 7.66 0.59
N GLU A 34 -7.70 8.13 1.21
CA GLU A 34 -6.35 7.90 0.73
C GLU A 34 -5.99 6.43 0.79
N ALA A 35 -6.33 5.75 1.88
CA ALA A 35 -6.11 4.33 2.02
C ALA A 35 -6.88 3.54 0.96
N LYS A 36 -8.13 3.93 0.71
CA LYS A 36 -8.95 3.29 -0.30
C LYS A 36 -8.36 3.48 -1.70
N CYS A 37 -7.94 4.70 -2.02
CA CYS A 37 -7.30 4.97 -3.31
C CYS A 37 -6.02 4.17 -3.48
N MET A 38 -5.22 4.06 -2.43
CA MET A 38 -3.99 3.28 -2.46
C MET A 38 -4.30 1.79 -2.71
N GLU A 39 -5.25 1.23 -2.01
CA GLU A 39 -5.62 -0.17 -2.19
C GLU A 39 -6.15 -0.41 -3.62
N GLU A 40 -6.98 0.47 -4.13
CA GLU A 40 -7.49 0.35 -5.49
C GLU A 40 -6.36 0.42 -6.52
N PHE A 41 -5.43 1.37 -6.34
CA PHE A 41 -4.27 1.47 -7.20
C PHE A 41 -3.46 0.17 -7.20
N LEU A 42 -3.18 -0.37 -6.01
CA LEU A 42 -2.39 -1.58 -5.89
C LEU A 42 -3.07 -2.78 -6.54
N LYS A 43 -4.40 -2.83 -6.48
CA LYS A 43 -5.16 -3.90 -7.13
C LYS A 43 -5.06 -3.87 -8.64
N THR A 44 -4.73 -2.73 -9.23
CA THR A 44 -4.55 -2.63 -10.69
C THR A 44 -3.18 -3.10 -11.14
N GLN A 45 -2.24 -3.31 -10.21
CA GLN A 45 -0.88 -3.71 -10.54
C GLN A 45 -0.80 -5.22 -10.66
N THR A 46 -0.30 -5.71 -11.80
CA THR A 46 -0.21 -7.15 -12.04
C THR A 46 1.17 -7.72 -11.72
N SER A 47 2.15 -6.86 -11.53
CA SER A 47 3.54 -7.27 -11.35
C SER A 47 3.97 -7.31 -9.88
N ILE A 48 3.04 -7.12 -8.96
CA ILE A 48 3.35 -7.09 -7.53
C ILE A 48 2.44 -8.05 -6.76
N GLN A 49 2.92 -8.43 -5.57
CA GLN A 49 2.12 -9.14 -4.59
C GLN A 49 2.01 -8.26 -3.35
N VAL A 50 0.83 -8.16 -2.78
CA VAL A 50 0.57 -7.31 -1.62
C VAL A 50 -0.03 -8.15 -0.50
N GLN A 51 0.52 -8.02 0.69
CA GLN A 51 -0.03 -8.61 1.90
C GLN A 51 -0.45 -7.50 2.85
N LYS A 52 -1.60 -7.67 3.46
CA LYS A 52 -2.12 -6.73 4.46
C LYS A 52 -1.97 -7.34 5.84
N ILE A 53 -1.27 -6.65 6.72
CA ILE A 53 -1.09 -7.07 8.11
C ILE A 53 -1.83 -6.10 8.99
N GLN A 54 -2.83 -6.59 9.71
CA GLN A 54 -3.70 -5.77 10.54
C GLN A 54 -3.93 -6.47 11.87
N ASN A 55 -3.96 -5.69 12.94
CA ASN A 55 -4.27 -6.24 14.26
C ASN A 55 -5.78 -6.45 14.36
N LEU A 56 -6.18 -7.70 14.54
CA LEU A 56 -7.59 -8.09 14.57
C LEU A 56 -8.33 -7.56 15.80
N LEU A 57 -7.62 -7.39 16.89
CA LEU A 57 -8.23 -7.05 18.17
C LEU A 57 -8.31 -5.54 18.44
N VAL A 58 -7.74 -4.73 17.57
CA VAL A 58 -7.71 -3.27 17.77
C VAL A 58 -8.40 -2.60 16.59
N ASP A 59 -9.47 -1.86 16.88
CA ASP A 59 -10.18 -1.09 15.86
C ASP A 59 -9.42 0.19 15.55
N HIS A 60 -9.53 0.65 14.31
CA HIS A 60 -8.91 1.91 13.83
C HIS A 60 -7.40 1.95 14.01
N CYS A 61 -6.79 0.79 14.05
CA CYS A 61 -5.36 0.65 14.15
C CYS A 61 -4.72 0.84 12.79
N PRO A 62 -3.54 1.45 12.70
CA PRO A 62 -2.81 1.45 11.44
C PRO A 62 -2.49 0.03 11.02
N TYR A 63 -2.45 -0.19 9.71
CA TYR A 63 -2.11 -1.50 9.18
C TYR A 63 -0.95 -1.37 8.19
N LEU A 64 -0.30 -2.50 7.94
CA LEU A 64 0.88 -2.56 7.10
C LEU A 64 0.55 -3.25 5.79
N LEU A 65 1.00 -2.66 4.69
CA LEU A 65 0.94 -3.29 3.38
C LEU A 65 2.35 -3.67 2.98
N LEU A 66 2.60 -4.96 2.84
CA LEU A 66 3.88 -5.46 2.37
C LEU A 66 3.78 -5.75 0.89
N ILE A 67 4.60 -5.09 0.10
CA ILE A 67 4.58 -5.17 -1.36
C ILE A 67 5.86 -5.81 -1.84
N GLU A 68 5.74 -6.82 -2.67
CA GLU A 68 6.88 -7.48 -3.29
C GLU A 68 6.71 -7.40 -4.81
N LYS A 69 7.76 -6.95 -5.50
CA LYS A 69 7.75 -6.88 -6.96
C LYS A 69 8.10 -8.25 -7.54
N ARG A 70 7.19 -8.80 -8.33
CA ARG A 70 7.34 -10.14 -8.90
C ARG A 70 7.88 -10.15 -10.33
N ARG A 71 7.67 -9.04 -11.05
CA ARG A 71 8.08 -8.95 -12.45
C ARG A 71 8.75 -7.63 -12.75
#